data_20f8faf0b2aafb84a0d96af6abad2152
#
_entry.id   20f8faf0b2aafb84a0d96af6abad2152
#
_cell.length_a   1.000
_cell.length_b   1.000
_cell.length_c   1.000
_cell.angle_alpha   90.00
_cell.angle_beta   90.00
_cell.angle_gamma   90.00
#
_symmetry.space_group_name_H-M   'P 1'
#
loop_
_entity.id
_entity.type
_entity.pdbx_description
1 polymer ?
#
loop_
_entity_poly.entity_id
_entity_poly.type
_entity_poly.pdbx_seq_one_letter_code
_entity_poly.pdbx_strand_id
1 'polypeptide(L)'
;DDNGCQFIDDVTVSQPEKILADYSVETPICEGQPSKVYINIINNTCNQYTIEINDQNITTSYVIDSIGNVIIDNNQILLYPNQTIDATLLSITDLYGCVSQINEIRNIVVNQLPDLSMTLNDICESNPSFTLEQASPSGGIYYINDMPMTIFDTDSLPTGDYIIKYDYTDPSTGCNNTIEDIISLLPSPTASFVLGPQPTDLDDPNIRFFNTSEDFTNLIWNIGNDQTIEDETDFIYTYTDTGTYIAQLIIINEYNCTDTVSQTLIINQVYSIFIPSSFTPNDDDKNEIFEPIINAAQSYTMKIYDRWGGIIYEGENQGWDGKNAPSGQYFYSIEVIDYKNKLEKEVGQVTLLK
;
A
#
# COMPACT_ATOMS: atom_id res chain seq x y z
N ASP A 1 -66.76 58.07 -59.56
CA ASP A 1 -66.55 59.25 -60.39
C ASP A 1 -67.77 60.19 -60.28
N ASP A 2 -67.73 61.32 -60.83
CA ASP A 2 -68.79 62.30 -60.78
C ASP A 2 -70.14 61.82 -61.37
N ASN A 3 -70.22 60.64 -61.91
CA ASN A 3 -71.38 59.98 -62.46
C ASN A 3 -71.95 58.87 -61.51
N GLY A 4 -71.53 58.83 -60.29
CA GLY A 4 -72.09 57.90 -59.29
C GLY A 4 -71.83 56.42 -59.45
N CYS A 5 -70.77 56.05 -60.27
CA CYS A 5 -70.32 54.66 -60.37
C CYS A 5 -69.49 54.35 -59.21
N GLN A 6 -69.90 53.44 -58.28
CA GLN A 6 -69.12 52.85 -57.25
C GLN A 6 -68.47 51.61 -57.83
N PHE A 7 -67.14 51.52 -57.70
CA PHE A 7 -66.41 50.27 -57.94
C PHE A 7 -66.31 49.55 -56.60
N ILE A 8 -66.97 48.46 -56.47
CA ILE A 8 -66.81 47.57 -55.30
C ILE A 8 -65.79 46.52 -55.66
N ASP A 9 -64.63 46.61 -55.07
CA ASP A 9 -63.61 45.56 -55.15
C ASP A 9 -63.71 44.72 -53.90
N ASP A 10 -64.04 43.45 -54.03
CA ASP A 10 -64.12 42.51 -52.88
C ASP A 10 -62.76 42.01 -52.59
N VAL A 11 -62.13 42.54 -51.57
CA VAL A 11 -60.84 42.03 -51.04
C VAL A 11 -61.17 40.86 -50.08
N THR A 12 -60.92 39.65 -50.51
CA THR A 12 -60.98 38.48 -49.61
C THR A 12 -59.79 38.45 -48.72
N VAL A 13 -59.96 38.78 -47.47
CA VAL A 13 -58.92 38.59 -46.44
C VAL A 13 -59.04 37.15 -45.89
N SER A 14 -58.16 36.26 -46.26
CA SER A 14 -58.08 34.92 -45.67
C SER A 14 -57.21 34.96 -44.39
N GLN A 15 -57.69 34.34 -43.34
CA GLN A 15 -56.90 34.14 -42.13
C GLN A 15 -55.78 33.15 -42.44
N PRO A 16 -54.52 33.47 -42.07
CA PRO A 16 -53.41 32.53 -42.22
C PRO A 16 -53.70 31.23 -41.47
N GLU A 17 -53.24 30.11 -42.01
CA GLU A 17 -53.29 28.82 -41.32
C GLU A 17 -52.43 28.89 -40.03
N LYS A 18 -52.92 28.19 -38.97
CA LYS A 18 -52.21 28.10 -37.70
C LYS A 18 -50.85 27.39 -37.94
N ILE A 19 -49.76 27.92 -37.42
CA ILE A 19 -48.45 27.26 -37.47
C ILE A 19 -48.51 26.00 -36.60
N LEU A 20 -48.08 24.87 -37.17
CA LEU A 20 -47.99 23.59 -36.48
C LEU A 20 -46.51 23.20 -36.41
N ALA A 21 -46.10 22.70 -35.22
CA ALA A 21 -44.73 22.22 -35.01
C ALA A 21 -44.71 21.00 -34.08
N ASP A 22 -43.75 20.12 -34.33
CA ASP A 22 -43.34 19.12 -33.35
C ASP A 22 -42.30 19.73 -32.39
N TYR A 23 -42.50 19.48 -31.10
CA TYR A 23 -41.61 19.91 -30.04
C TYR A 23 -41.16 18.73 -29.19
N SER A 24 -39.85 18.54 -29.05
CA SER A 24 -39.26 17.52 -28.20
C SER A 24 -38.00 18.02 -27.53
N VAL A 25 -37.59 17.36 -26.43
CA VAL A 25 -36.42 17.70 -25.63
C VAL A 25 -35.63 16.43 -25.35
N GLU A 26 -34.30 16.59 -25.17
CA GLU A 26 -33.46 15.50 -24.72
C GLU A 26 -33.67 15.29 -23.23
N THR A 27 -34.09 14.08 -22.84
CA THR A 27 -34.39 13.70 -21.45
C THR A 27 -34.32 12.17 -21.31
N PRO A 28 -33.81 11.57 -20.18
CA PRO A 28 -33.18 12.28 -19.05
C PRO A 28 -31.79 12.82 -19.39
N ILE A 29 -31.36 13.83 -18.62
CA ILE A 29 -29.99 14.38 -18.66
C ILE A 29 -29.37 14.29 -17.25
N CYS A 30 -28.04 14.45 -17.17
CA CYS A 30 -27.36 14.58 -15.89
C CYS A 30 -27.24 16.06 -15.47
N GLU A 31 -27.18 16.30 -14.17
CA GLU A 31 -26.92 17.63 -13.63
C GLU A 31 -25.71 18.28 -14.29
N GLY A 32 -25.84 19.56 -14.67
CA GLY A 32 -24.82 20.31 -15.38
C GLY A 32 -24.74 20.05 -16.90
N GLN A 33 -25.47 19.05 -17.42
CA GLN A 33 -25.54 18.78 -18.85
C GLN A 33 -26.71 19.55 -19.48
N PRO A 34 -26.57 20.02 -20.73
CA PRO A 34 -27.66 20.68 -21.43
C PRO A 34 -28.66 19.66 -21.96
N SER A 35 -29.95 20.03 -21.92
CA SER A 35 -31.02 19.39 -22.68
C SER A 35 -31.15 20.06 -24.04
N LYS A 36 -31.05 19.29 -25.12
CA LYS A 36 -31.28 19.82 -26.47
C LYS A 36 -32.77 19.89 -26.76
N VAL A 37 -33.16 20.99 -27.37
CA VAL A 37 -34.52 21.21 -27.83
C VAL A 37 -34.58 21.00 -29.33
N TYR A 38 -35.59 20.21 -29.76
CA TYR A 38 -35.85 19.92 -31.16
C TYR A 38 -37.22 20.48 -31.53
N ILE A 39 -37.26 21.33 -32.57
CA ILE A 39 -38.47 21.92 -33.11
C ILE A 39 -38.52 21.68 -34.61
N ASN A 40 -39.63 21.18 -35.11
CA ASN A 40 -39.83 20.96 -36.57
C ASN A 40 -41.16 21.60 -36.97
N ILE A 41 -41.11 22.62 -37.82
CA ILE A 41 -42.31 23.33 -38.32
C ILE A 41 -42.95 22.46 -39.43
N ILE A 42 -44.16 22.00 -39.18
CA ILE A 42 -44.88 21.03 -40.09
C ILE A 42 -45.44 21.73 -41.32
N ASN A 43 -46.15 22.85 -41.14
CA ASN A 43 -46.77 23.63 -42.22
C ASN A 43 -45.93 24.90 -42.50
N ASN A 44 -44.81 24.68 -43.15
CA ASN A 44 -43.81 25.70 -43.38
C ASN A 44 -44.22 26.70 -44.48
N THR A 45 -44.51 27.96 -44.07
CA THR A 45 -44.86 29.09 -44.98
C THR A 45 -43.80 30.17 -45.02
N CYS A 46 -42.82 30.14 -44.11
CA CYS A 46 -41.76 31.12 -43.93
C CYS A 46 -40.39 30.45 -43.77
N ASN A 47 -39.30 31.20 -44.05
CA ASN A 47 -37.96 30.75 -43.88
C ASN A 47 -37.39 31.01 -42.48
N GLN A 48 -38.15 31.78 -41.68
CA GLN A 48 -37.72 32.19 -40.35
C GLN A 48 -38.91 32.34 -39.39
N TYR A 49 -38.72 31.91 -38.16
CA TYR A 49 -39.70 31.97 -37.10
C TYR A 49 -39.06 32.46 -35.80
N THR A 50 -39.84 33.13 -34.96
CA THR A 50 -39.47 33.40 -33.57
C THR A 50 -40.27 32.48 -32.68
N ILE A 51 -39.60 31.74 -31.78
CA ILE A 51 -40.24 30.87 -30.80
C ILE A 51 -40.02 31.41 -29.40
N GLU A 52 -40.92 31.15 -28.51
CA GLU A 52 -40.81 31.46 -27.08
C GLU A 52 -40.89 30.17 -26.26
N ILE A 53 -39.83 29.90 -25.49
CA ILE A 53 -39.75 28.78 -24.57
C ILE A 53 -39.69 29.30 -23.14
N ASN A 54 -40.54 28.77 -22.28
CA ASN A 54 -40.47 28.99 -20.85
C ASN A 54 -39.85 27.80 -20.14
N ASP A 55 -38.76 28.04 -19.43
CA ASP A 55 -38.11 27.11 -18.51
C ASP A 55 -37.96 27.79 -17.15
N GLN A 56 -38.23 27.10 -16.06
CA GLN A 56 -38.10 27.62 -14.68
C GLN A 56 -38.62 29.05 -14.47
N ASN A 57 -39.76 29.39 -15.10
CA ASN A 57 -40.36 30.73 -15.13
C ASN A 57 -39.59 31.81 -15.89
N ILE A 58 -38.58 31.43 -16.66
CA ILE A 58 -37.86 32.33 -17.58
C ILE A 58 -38.36 32.07 -18.99
N THR A 59 -38.81 33.10 -19.68
CA THR A 59 -39.20 33.01 -21.09
C THR A 59 -38.06 33.55 -21.95
N THR A 60 -37.56 32.68 -22.84
CA THR A 60 -36.49 33.02 -23.78
C THR A 60 -37.01 32.91 -25.20
N SER A 61 -36.66 33.91 -26.03
CA SER A 61 -37.06 33.93 -27.44
C SER A 61 -35.86 33.51 -28.30
N TYR A 62 -36.11 32.63 -29.27
CA TYR A 62 -35.14 32.18 -30.26
C TYR A 62 -35.64 32.42 -31.66
N VAL A 63 -34.74 32.82 -32.58
CA VAL A 63 -35.02 32.94 -34.00
C VAL A 63 -34.52 31.70 -34.71
N ILE A 64 -35.42 30.93 -35.30
CA ILE A 64 -35.11 29.64 -35.93
C ILE A 64 -35.49 29.64 -37.42
N ASP A 65 -34.85 28.74 -38.18
CA ASP A 65 -35.26 28.39 -39.56
C ASP A 65 -36.47 27.45 -39.55
N SER A 66 -36.92 27.06 -40.74
CA SER A 66 -38.04 26.15 -40.91
C SER A 66 -37.84 24.74 -40.39
N ILE A 67 -36.64 24.34 -40.11
CA ILE A 67 -36.28 23.01 -39.56
C ILE A 67 -35.77 23.08 -38.10
N GLY A 68 -35.93 24.27 -37.44
CA GLY A 68 -35.64 24.44 -36.02
C GLY A 68 -34.21 24.81 -35.65
N ASN A 69 -33.33 25.11 -36.60
CA ASN A 69 -32.00 25.58 -36.27
C ASN A 69 -32.00 27.08 -35.92
N VAL A 70 -31.24 27.47 -34.91
CA VAL A 70 -31.08 28.88 -34.53
C VAL A 70 -30.29 29.63 -35.60
N ILE A 71 -30.88 30.69 -36.16
CA ILE A 71 -30.33 31.41 -37.33
C ILE A 71 -29.06 32.21 -36.95
N ILE A 72 -28.98 32.77 -35.74
CA ILE A 72 -27.96 33.75 -35.37
C ILE A 72 -26.62 33.06 -35.06
N ASP A 73 -26.60 31.84 -34.47
CA ASP A 73 -25.38 31.19 -34.03
C ASP A 73 -25.14 29.82 -34.71
N ASN A 74 -26.01 29.43 -35.64
CA ASN A 74 -26.00 28.06 -36.24
C ASN A 74 -26.02 26.95 -35.18
N ASN A 75 -26.56 27.23 -33.97
CA ASN A 75 -26.51 26.43 -32.78
C ASN A 75 -27.86 25.81 -32.43
N GLN A 76 -27.81 24.72 -31.74
CA GLN A 76 -28.96 24.08 -31.14
C GLN A 76 -29.49 24.91 -29.96
N ILE A 77 -30.79 24.84 -29.71
CA ILE A 77 -31.37 25.40 -28.50
C ILE A 77 -31.00 24.46 -27.35
N LEU A 78 -30.27 25.00 -26.36
CA LEU A 78 -29.79 24.27 -25.18
C LEU A 78 -30.45 24.89 -23.95
N LEU A 79 -31.11 24.05 -23.14
CA LEU A 79 -31.57 24.40 -21.79
C LEU A 79 -30.64 23.77 -20.76
N TYR A 80 -30.30 24.51 -19.71
CA TYR A 80 -29.38 24.08 -18.66
C TYR A 80 -30.09 23.97 -17.30
N PRO A 81 -31.07 23.06 -17.14
CA PRO A 81 -31.74 22.92 -15.86
C PRO A 81 -30.81 22.21 -14.85
N ASN A 82 -30.83 22.70 -13.62
CA ASN A 82 -30.13 22.09 -12.48
C ASN A 82 -31.03 21.15 -11.65
N GLN A 83 -32.30 21.06 -12.03
CA GLN A 83 -33.30 20.16 -11.43
C GLN A 83 -34.34 19.78 -12.49
N THR A 84 -35.10 18.73 -12.23
CA THR A 84 -36.21 18.32 -13.11
C THR A 84 -37.23 19.48 -13.27
N ILE A 85 -37.53 19.83 -14.53
CA ILE A 85 -38.40 20.94 -14.90
C ILE A 85 -39.39 20.57 -15.99
N ASP A 86 -40.42 21.38 -16.12
CA ASP A 86 -41.31 21.41 -17.29
C ASP A 86 -40.88 22.56 -18.21
N ALA A 87 -40.40 22.25 -19.41
CA ALA A 87 -40.12 23.23 -20.45
C ALA A 87 -41.33 23.36 -21.39
N THR A 88 -41.81 24.59 -21.57
CA THR A 88 -43.04 24.88 -22.35
C THR A 88 -42.69 25.67 -23.59
N LEU A 89 -43.03 25.16 -24.78
CA LEU A 89 -43.07 25.94 -26.00
C LEU A 89 -44.36 26.78 -25.98
N LEU A 90 -44.22 28.08 -25.69
CA LEU A 90 -45.35 28.98 -25.52
C LEU A 90 -45.98 29.37 -26.87
N SER A 91 -45.16 29.90 -27.77
CA SER A 91 -45.63 30.45 -29.03
C SER A 91 -44.61 30.31 -30.16
N ILE A 92 -45.13 30.36 -31.39
CA ILE A 92 -44.36 30.50 -32.61
C ILE A 92 -44.89 31.68 -33.39
N THR A 93 -44.01 32.59 -33.78
CA THR A 93 -44.39 33.81 -34.56
C THR A 93 -43.63 33.77 -35.91
N ASP A 94 -44.35 33.98 -36.99
CA ASP A 94 -43.74 34.06 -38.32
C ASP A 94 -43.14 35.45 -38.60
N LEU A 95 -42.49 35.60 -39.75
CA LEU A 95 -41.90 36.86 -40.20
C LEU A 95 -42.94 38.03 -40.39
N TYR A 96 -44.19 37.67 -40.56
CA TYR A 96 -45.30 38.63 -40.77
C TYR A 96 -45.99 39.02 -39.46
N GLY A 97 -45.53 38.47 -38.32
CA GLY A 97 -46.07 38.75 -37.00
C GLY A 97 -47.32 37.91 -36.63
N CYS A 98 -47.63 36.84 -37.41
CA CYS A 98 -48.72 35.93 -37.06
C CYS A 98 -48.28 34.99 -35.93
N VAL A 99 -48.94 35.06 -34.79
CA VAL A 99 -48.61 34.27 -33.57
C VAL A 99 -49.53 33.05 -33.48
N SER A 100 -48.91 31.88 -33.36
CA SER A 100 -49.59 30.63 -32.97
C SER A 100 -49.25 30.27 -31.54
N GLN A 101 -50.24 30.26 -30.66
CA GLN A 101 -50.09 29.79 -29.29
C GLN A 101 -50.03 28.25 -29.31
N ILE A 102 -48.91 27.68 -28.84
CA ILE A 102 -48.66 26.24 -28.82
C ILE A 102 -48.96 25.68 -27.43
N ASN A 103 -48.32 26.18 -26.39
CA ASN A 103 -48.45 25.77 -24.97
C ASN A 103 -48.19 24.28 -24.75
N GLU A 104 -47.22 23.72 -25.49
CA GLU A 104 -46.82 22.30 -25.38
C GLU A 104 -45.73 22.14 -24.34
N ILE A 105 -45.97 21.25 -23.38
CA ILE A 105 -45.06 20.99 -22.25
C ILE A 105 -44.25 19.72 -22.50
N ARG A 106 -42.94 19.77 -22.19
CA ARG A 106 -42.06 18.62 -22.12
C ARG A 106 -41.35 18.62 -20.81
N ASN A 107 -41.37 17.46 -20.14
CA ASN A 107 -40.64 17.26 -18.88
C ASN A 107 -39.18 16.92 -19.18
N ILE A 108 -38.25 17.69 -18.62
CA ILE A 108 -36.79 17.41 -18.63
C ILE A 108 -36.44 16.85 -17.27
N VAL A 109 -36.20 15.55 -17.22
CA VAL A 109 -35.73 14.86 -16.01
C VAL A 109 -34.23 15.10 -15.88
N VAL A 110 -33.82 15.64 -14.73
CA VAL A 110 -32.40 15.84 -14.37
C VAL A 110 -32.03 14.84 -13.29
N ASN A 111 -31.14 13.94 -13.63
CA ASN A 111 -30.52 13.01 -12.68
C ASN A 111 -29.37 13.70 -11.97
N GLN A 112 -29.32 13.57 -10.65
CA GLN A 112 -28.20 14.08 -9.86
C GLN A 112 -26.92 13.30 -10.20
N LEU A 113 -25.77 13.96 -10.09
CA LEU A 113 -24.48 13.29 -10.17
C LEU A 113 -24.32 12.35 -8.96
N PRO A 114 -23.64 11.20 -9.10
CA PRO A 114 -23.35 10.34 -7.97
C PRO A 114 -22.52 11.08 -6.91
N ASP A 115 -22.89 10.90 -5.65
CA ASP A 115 -22.15 11.42 -4.51
C ASP A 115 -20.95 10.50 -4.25
N LEU A 116 -19.72 11.04 -4.36
CA LEU A 116 -18.48 10.29 -4.27
C LEU A 116 -17.73 10.66 -3.00
N SER A 117 -17.14 9.66 -2.38
CA SER A 117 -16.20 9.85 -1.28
C SER A 117 -14.96 8.96 -1.49
N MET A 118 -13.80 9.50 -1.14
CA MET A 118 -12.53 8.79 -1.12
C MET A 118 -11.68 9.37 0.01
N THR A 119 -10.97 8.51 0.73
CA THR A 119 -10.02 8.94 1.77
C THR A 119 -8.77 8.08 1.67
N LEU A 120 -7.65 8.70 1.43
CA LEU A 120 -6.34 8.09 1.31
C LEU A 120 -5.46 8.54 2.47
N ASN A 121 -4.49 7.70 2.84
CA ASN A 121 -3.48 8.03 3.83
C ASN A 121 -2.10 7.91 3.18
N ASP A 122 -1.16 8.71 3.67
CA ASP A 122 0.23 8.57 3.28
C ASP A 122 0.77 7.19 3.64
N ILE A 123 1.69 6.69 2.84
CA ILE A 123 2.24 5.34 2.96
C ILE A 123 3.76 5.37 2.82
N CYS A 124 4.44 4.53 3.59
CA CYS A 124 5.89 4.38 3.46
C CYS A 124 6.25 3.43 2.32
N GLU A 125 7.37 3.66 1.65
CA GLU A 125 7.86 2.80 0.55
C GLU A 125 8.15 1.35 0.99
N SER A 126 8.43 1.14 2.30
CA SER A 126 8.59 -0.20 2.88
C SER A 126 7.28 -0.97 3.07
N ASN A 127 6.12 -0.32 2.92
CA ASN A 127 4.83 -0.99 3.02
C ASN A 127 4.54 -1.80 1.74
N PRO A 128 3.81 -2.92 1.85
CA PRO A 128 3.45 -3.70 0.67
C PRO A 128 2.50 -2.93 -0.25
N SER A 129 2.62 -3.16 -1.56
CA SER A 129 1.68 -2.70 -2.57
C SER A 129 0.25 -3.15 -2.25
N PHE A 130 -0.75 -2.33 -2.59
CA PHE A 130 -2.14 -2.60 -2.27
C PHE A 130 -3.10 -2.23 -3.39
N THR A 131 -4.29 -2.85 -3.37
CA THR A 131 -5.38 -2.55 -4.31
C THR A 131 -6.11 -1.28 -3.89
N LEU A 132 -6.41 -0.41 -4.86
CA LEU A 132 -7.19 0.81 -4.64
C LEU A 132 -8.68 0.43 -4.56
N GLU A 133 -9.27 0.56 -3.36
CA GLU A 133 -10.67 0.23 -3.05
C GLU A 133 -11.33 1.26 -2.10
N GLN A 134 -10.69 2.42 -1.90
CA GLN A 134 -11.05 3.38 -0.87
C GLN A 134 -12.20 4.32 -1.27
N ALA A 135 -12.63 4.28 -2.54
CA ALA A 135 -13.71 5.14 -3.03
C ALA A 135 -15.09 4.49 -2.92
N SER A 136 -16.09 5.32 -2.70
CA SER A 136 -17.50 4.93 -2.63
C SER A 136 -18.34 5.87 -3.51
N PRO A 137 -19.34 5.32 -4.26
CA PRO A 137 -19.69 3.91 -4.45
C PRO A 137 -18.58 3.12 -5.15
N SER A 138 -18.54 1.78 -4.97
CA SER A 138 -17.58 0.91 -5.62
C SER A 138 -17.92 0.64 -7.09
N GLY A 139 -16.94 0.24 -7.89
CA GLY A 139 -17.13 -0.18 -9.29
C GLY A 139 -16.74 0.85 -10.33
N GLY A 140 -16.14 1.97 -9.92
CA GLY A 140 -15.52 2.95 -10.81
C GLY A 140 -14.08 2.57 -11.18
N ILE A 141 -13.40 3.47 -11.87
CA ILE A 141 -12.05 3.29 -12.37
C ILE A 141 -11.10 4.24 -11.63
N TYR A 142 -10.01 3.68 -11.10
CA TYR A 142 -8.94 4.47 -10.50
C TYR A 142 -7.88 4.85 -11.53
N TYR A 143 -7.32 6.03 -11.35
CA TYR A 143 -6.19 6.53 -12.13
C TYR A 143 -5.12 7.04 -11.17
N ILE A 144 -3.86 6.74 -11.46
CA ILE A 144 -2.69 7.29 -10.80
C ILE A 144 -2.00 8.21 -11.80
N ASN A 145 -1.92 9.52 -11.53
CA ASN A 145 -1.39 10.52 -12.44
C ASN A 145 -1.97 10.35 -13.88
N ASP A 146 -3.30 10.28 -14.00
CA ASP A 146 -4.08 10.09 -15.23
C ASP A 146 -3.89 8.74 -15.96
N MET A 147 -3.17 7.77 -15.39
CA MET A 147 -3.07 6.42 -15.93
C MET A 147 -4.00 5.46 -15.18
N PRO A 148 -4.84 4.67 -15.89
CA PRO A 148 -5.74 3.74 -15.23
C PRO A 148 -4.95 2.61 -14.55
N MET A 149 -5.10 2.49 -13.25
CA MET A 149 -4.43 1.49 -12.42
C MET A 149 -5.34 1.03 -11.29
N THR A 150 -5.19 -0.23 -10.87
CA THR A 150 -5.94 -0.82 -9.75
C THR A 150 -5.07 -1.10 -8.53
N ILE A 151 -3.74 -1.04 -8.67
CA ILE A 151 -2.77 -1.32 -7.62
C ILE A 151 -1.88 -0.09 -7.45
N PHE A 152 -1.70 0.35 -6.21
CA PHE A 152 -0.65 1.28 -5.85
C PHE A 152 0.61 0.46 -5.52
N ASP A 153 1.58 0.49 -6.44
CA ASP A 153 2.79 -0.34 -6.38
C ASP A 153 3.93 0.42 -5.72
N THR A 154 4.14 0.19 -4.43
CA THR A 154 5.16 0.86 -3.63
C THR A 154 6.59 0.48 -4.02
N ASP A 155 6.79 -0.70 -4.62
CA ASP A 155 8.13 -1.17 -5.01
C ASP A 155 8.63 -0.52 -6.32
N SER A 156 7.70 -0.13 -7.19
CA SER A 156 8.04 0.40 -8.53
C SER A 156 7.91 1.92 -8.63
N LEU A 157 7.17 2.55 -7.73
CA LEU A 157 6.95 3.99 -7.74
C LEU A 157 8.05 4.70 -6.92
N PRO A 158 8.65 5.80 -7.41
CA PRO A 158 9.55 6.61 -6.60
C PRO A 158 8.77 7.33 -5.48
N THR A 159 9.46 7.69 -4.40
CA THR A 159 8.88 8.52 -3.33
C THR A 159 8.39 9.87 -3.87
N GLY A 160 7.25 10.34 -3.35
CA GLY A 160 6.61 11.58 -3.78
C GLY A 160 5.09 11.52 -3.73
N ASP A 161 4.45 12.58 -4.22
CA ASP A 161 2.99 12.74 -4.20
C ASP A 161 2.36 12.20 -5.48
N TYR A 162 1.27 11.47 -5.33
CA TYR A 162 0.50 10.87 -6.40
C TYR A 162 -0.95 11.32 -6.33
N ILE A 163 -1.45 11.89 -7.42
CA ILE A 163 -2.87 12.21 -7.56
C ILE A 163 -3.61 10.92 -7.90
N ILE A 164 -4.52 10.54 -7.03
CA ILE A 164 -5.43 9.41 -7.24
C ILE A 164 -6.77 9.98 -7.62
N LYS A 165 -7.21 9.68 -8.84
CA LYS A 165 -8.51 10.06 -9.37
C LYS A 165 -9.40 8.84 -9.45
N TYR A 166 -10.62 8.97 -8.99
CA TYR A 166 -11.66 7.96 -9.12
C TYR A 166 -12.79 8.46 -9.99
N ASP A 167 -13.11 7.71 -11.03
CA ASP A 167 -14.14 7.99 -12.03
C ASP A 167 -15.25 6.96 -11.91
N TYR A 168 -16.47 7.43 -11.60
CA TYR A 168 -17.61 6.56 -11.39
C TYR A 168 -18.79 6.98 -12.24
N THR A 169 -19.39 6.01 -12.94
CA THR A 169 -20.63 6.17 -13.69
C THR A 169 -21.72 5.36 -13.01
N ASP A 170 -22.80 6.05 -12.58
CA ASP A 170 -23.97 5.38 -12.01
C ASP A 170 -24.65 4.50 -13.07
N PRO A 171 -24.70 3.18 -12.88
CA PRO A 171 -25.27 2.26 -13.87
C PRO A 171 -26.80 2.44 -14.07
N SER A 172 -27.49 3.08 -13.15
CA SER A 172 -28.95 3.31 -13.24
C SER A 172 -29.31 4.56 -14.03
N THR A 173 -28.50 5.60 -13.96
CA THR A 173 -28.74 6.90 -14.58
C THR A 173 -27.80 7.18 -15.75
N GLY A 174 -26.66 6.54 -15.79
CA GLY A 174 -25.56 6.82 -16.72
C GLY A 174 -24.80 8.11 -16.40
N CYS A 175 -25.08 8.77 -15.26
CA CYS A 175 -24.40 9.98 -14.87
C CYS A 175 -23.02 9.66 -14.28
N ASN A 176 -22.01 10.41 -14.75
CA ASN A 176 -20.63 10.25 -14.34
C ASN A 176 -20.20 11.40 -13.40
N ASN A 177 -19.41 11.06 -12.40
CA ASN A 177 -18.73 12.02 -11.54
C ASN A 177 -17.32 11.54 -11.21
N THR A 178 -16.44 12.46 -10.83
CA THR A 178 -15.06 12.19 -10.48
C THR A 178 -14.69 12.82 -9.16
N ILE A 179 -13.81 12.15 -8.39
CA ILE A 179 -13.19 12.70 -7.19
C ILE A 179 -11.69 12.46 -7.25
N GLU A 180 -10.91 13.36 -6.67
CA GLU A 180 -9.45 13.26 -6.58
C GLU A 180 -9.01 13.40 -5.12
N ASP A 181 -7.94 12.69 -4.77
CA ASP A 181 -7.24 12.80 -3.50
C ASP A 181 -5.75 12.53 -3.73
N ILE A 182 -4.92 12.83 -2.77
CA ILE A 182 -3.45 12.67 -2.88
C ILE A 182 -3.01 11.60 -1.88
N ILE A 183 -2.10 10.73 -2.33
CA ILE A 183 -1.33 9.83 -1.49
C ILE A 183 0.15 10.16 -1.63
N SER A 184 0.83 10.40 -0.50
CA SER A 184 2.27 10.59 -0.48
C SER A 184 2.97 9.27 -0.20
N LEU A 185 3.83 8.82 -1.13
CA LEU A 185 4.74 7.70 -0.91
C LEU A 185 6.01 8.23 -0.23
N LEU A 186 6.14 7.93 1.06
CA LEU A 186 7.14 8.50 1.95
C LEU A 186 8.41 7.62 1.98
N PRO A 187 9.61 8.21 2.06
CA PRO A 187 10.83 7.43 2.17
C PRO A 187 10.88 6.66 3.50
N SER A 188 11.37 5.44 3.45
CA SER A 188 11.62 4.63 4.64
C SER A 188 13.10 4.73 5.06
N PRO A 189 13.39 4.69 6.38
CA PRO A 189 14.76 4.64 6.86
C PRO A 189 15.36 3.26 6.61
N THR A 190 16.69 3.12 6.70
CA THR A 190 17.38 1.83 6.57
C THR A 190 18.02 1.45 7.89
N ALA A 191 17.55 0.37 8.52
CA ALA A 191 18.05 -0.14 9.79
C ALA A 191 19.31 -0.97 9.60
N SER A 192 20.36 -0.64 10.34
CA SER A 192 21.60 -1.39 10.36
C SER A 192 22.33 -1.20 11.69
N PHE A 193 22.98 -2.25 12.21
CA PHE A 193 23.81 -2.13 13.39
C PHE A 193 24.92 -3.20 13.41
N VAL A 194 25.89 -2.97 14.27
CA VAL A 194 26.97 -3.93 14.58
C VAL A 194 26.93 -4.21 16.06
N LEU A 195 27.12 -5.46 16.46
CA LEU A 195 27.28 -5.85 17.85
C LEU A 195 28.54 -6.70 18.05
N GLY A 196 29.12 -6.62 19.22
CA GLY A 196 30.31 -7.46 19.54
C GLY A 196 30.96 -7.08 20.89
N PRO A 197 31.95 -7.91 21.32
CA PRO A 197 32.57 -9.04 20.60
C PRO A 197 31.67 -10.27 20.48
N GLN A 198 31.92 -11.08 19.42
CA GLN A 198 31.24 -12.36 19.17
C GLN A 198 32.27 -13.38 18.64
N PRO A 199 32.24 -14.62 19.08
CA PRO A 199 31.49 -15.17 20.22
C PRO A 199 32.05 -14.70 21.56
N THR A 200 31.22 -14.67 22.60
CA THR A 200 31.63 -14.29 23.97
C THR A 200 31.06 -15.25 25.03
N ASP A 201 31.50 -15.10 26.27
CA ASP A 201 31.08 -15.89 27.44
C ASP A 201 30.87 -14.99 28.69
N LEU A 202 30.53 -15.62 29.81
CA LEU A 202 30.34 -14.90 31.08
C LEU A 202 31.60 -14.34 31.75
N ASP A 203 32.83 -14.64 31.22
CA ASP A 203 34.06 -13.96 31.68
C ASP A 203 34.19 -12.56 31.06
N ASP A 204 33.64 -12.35 29.85
CA ASP A 204 33.55 -11.04 29.21
C ASP A 204 32.19 -10.83 28.53
N PRO A 205 31.14 -10.68 29.34
CA PRO A 205 29.75 -10.60 28.85
C PRO A 205 29.32 -9.24 28.31
N ASN A 206 30.29 -8.33 28.13
CA ASN A 206 30.05 -6.96 27.70
C ASN A 206 29.90 -6.88 26.18
N ILE A 207 28.71 -6.59 25.72
CA ILE A 207 28.43 -6.44 24.29
C ILE A 207 28.20 -4.98 23.97
N ARG A 208 28.96 -4.45 23.02
CA ARG A 208 28.73 -3.14 22.45
C ARG A 208 27.71 -3.24 21.33
N PHE A 209 26.71 -2.38 21.36
CA PHE A 209 25.72 -2.14 20.31
C PHE A 209 26.04 -0.81 19.65
N PHE A 210 26.28 -0.83 18.36
CA PHE A 210 26.63 0.33 17.58
C PHE A 210 25.69 0.48 16.38
N ASN A 211 24.86 1.54 16.39
CA ASN A 211 23.93 1.85 15.31
C ASN A 211 24.70 2.36 14.08
N THR A 212 24.37 1.81 12.92
CA THR A 212 24.86 2.22 11.61
C THR A 212 23.74 2.52 10.62
N SER A 213 22.53 2.75 11.14
CA SER A 213 21.34 3.09 10.35
C SER A 213 21.45 4.48 9.73
N GLU A 214 20.70 4.68 8.64
CA GLU A 214 20.60 5.94 7.93
C GLU A 214 19.15 6.46 7.94
N ASP A 215 18.97 7.79 7.80
CA ASP A 215 17.70 8.49 7.62
C ASP A 215 16.65 8.26 8.73
N PHE A 216 17.07 8.25 10.00
CA PHE A 216 16.19 8.10 11.15
C PHE A 216 16.21 9.32 12.09
N THR A 217 15.18 9.46 12.92
CA THR A 217 15.07 10.47 13.99
C THR A 217 15.06 9.84 15.37
N ASN A 218 14.45 8.68 15.53
CA ASN A 218 14.34 7.93 16.77
C ASN A 218 14.72 6.48 16.56
N LEU A 219 15.15 5.82 17.63
CA LEU A 219 15.46 4.40 17.60
C LEU A 219 15.09 3.70 18.91
N ILE A 220 14.78 2.41 18.79
CA ILE A 220 14.44 1.54 19.92
C ILE A 220 15.19 0.23 19.76
N TRP A 221 15.94 -0.15 20.79
CA TRP A 221 16.58 -1.46 20.88
C TRP A 221 15.74 -2.42 21.71
N ASN A 222 15.59 -3.63 21.23
CA ASN A 222 15.25 -4.81 22.03
C ASN A 222 16.51 -5.69 22.07
N ILE A 223 17.08 -5.90 23.24
CA ILE A 223 18.34 -6.62 23.39
C ILE A 223 18.18 -8.13 23.65
N GLY A 224 16.94 -8.64 23.51
CA GLY A 224 16.64 -10.08 23.55
C GLY A 224 16.44 -10.66 24.95
N ASN A 225 16.34 -9.83 25.99
CA ASN A 225 16.11 -10.21 27.38
C ASN A 225 14.94 -9.46 28.03
N ASP A 226 13.92 -9.15 27.23
CA ASP A 226 12.74 -8.35 27.60
C ASP A 226 13.04 -6.88 28.03
N GLN A 227 14.23 -6.39 27.74
CA GLN A 227 14.60 -4.99 27.98
C GLN A 227 14.66 -4.21 26.66
N THR A 228 14.20 -2.97 26.74
CA THR A 228 14.28 -1.98 25.66
C THR A 228 15.17 -0.81 26.09
N ILE A 229 15.91 -0.27 25.11
CA ILE A 229 16.76 0.92 25.26
C ILE A 229 16.37 1.88 24.14
N GLU A 230 16.08 3.12 24.48
CA GLU A 230 15.58 4.12 23.53
C GLU A 230 16.64 5.21 23.32
N ASP A 231 16.74 5.69 22.08
CA ASP A 231 17.53 6.86 21.65
C ASP A 231 19.05 6.78 21.95
N GLU A 232 19.58 5.58 22.19
CA GLU A 232 21.02 5.35 22.35
C GLU A 232 21.62 4.81 21.06
N THR A 233 22.58 5.53 20.47
CA THR A 233 23.23 5.14 19.20
C THR A 233 24.44 4.21 19.41
N ASP A 234 25.05 4.26 20.57
CA ASP A 234 26.25 3.48 20.94
C ASP A 234 26.26 3.24 22.46
N PHE A 235 26.13 1.99 22.87
CA PHE A 235 26.14 1.62 24.27
C PHE A 235 26.73 0.22 24.49
N ILE A 236 27.08 -0.08 25.75
CA ILE A 236 27.54 -1.40 26.17
C ILE A 236 26.50 -1.98 27.13
N TYR A 237 26.08 -3.22 26.86
CA TYR A 237 25.22 -3.98 27.76
C TYR A 237 25.93 -5.22 28.29
N THR A 238 25.78 -5.51 29.59
CA THR A 238 26.38 -6.67 30.27
C THR A 238 25.30 -7.75 30.47
N TYR A 239 25.45 -8.88 29.79
CA TYR A 239 24.55 -10.03 29.97
C TYR A 239 24.97 -10.81 31.24
N THR A 240 23.98 -11.24 32.02
CA THR A 240 24.18 -11.97 33.29
C THR A 240 24.07 -13.48 33.13
N ASP A 241 23.47 -13.93 32.04
CA ASP A 241 23.15 -15.33 31.81
C ASP A 241 23.66 -15.80 30.46
N THR A 242 23.96 -17.11 30.39
CA THR A 242 24.25 -17.74 29.11
C THR A 242 22.98 -17.92 28.29
N GLY A 243 23.07 -17.81 26.98
CA GLY A 243 21.91 -17.99 26.10
C GLY A 243 22.12 -17.49 24.70
N THR A 244 21.10 -17.68 23.90
CA THR A 244 20.96 -17.11 22.58
C THR A 244 19.93 -16.01 22.65
N TYR A 245 20.34 -14.80 22.34
CA TYR A 245 19.51 -13.59 22.38
C TYR A 245 19.29 -13.08 20.96
N ILE A 246 18.10 -12.58 20.66
CA ILE A 246 17.81 -11.91 19.40
C ILE A 246 17.79 -10.40 19.69
N ALA A 247 18.85 -9.72 19.30
CA ALA A 247 18.92 -8.28 19.36
C ALA A 247 18.22 -7.68 18.14
N GLN A 248 17.36 -6.71 18.37
CA GLN A 248 16.59 -6.03 17.33
C GLN A 248 16.73 -4.52 17.49
N LEU A 249 16.93 -3.84 16.37
CA LEU A 249 16.88 -2.39 16.26
C LEU A 249 15.69 -2.00 15.42
N ILE A 250 14.86 -1.13 15.96
CA ILE A 250 13.75 -0.47 15.27
C ILE A 250 14.12 0.99 15.15
N ILE A 251 14.07 1.55 13.95
CA ILE A 251 14.30 2.97 13.70
C ILE A 251 13.05 3.61 13.10
N ILE A 252 12.88 4.90 13.36
CA ILE A 252 11.72 5.70 12.96
C ILE A 252 12.25 7.00 12.37
N ASN A 253 11.76 7.42 11.21
CA ASN A 253 12.13 8.71 10.61
C ASN A 253 11.11 9.82 10.91
N GLU A 254 11.34 11.02 10.38
CA GLU A 254 10.47 12.20 10.57
C GLU A 254 9.06 12.03 10.01
N TYR A 255 8.85 11.08 9.09
CA TYR A 255 7.55 10.74 8.49
C TYR A 255 6.80 9.65 9.25
N ASN A 256 7.34 9.17 10.38
CA ASN A 256 6.88 7.99 11.12
C ASN A 256 6.99 6.66 10.33
N CYS A 257 7.79 6.62 9.28
CA CYS A 257 8.15 5.37 8.62
C CYS A 257 9.20 4.63 9.45
N THR A 258 9.06 3.30 9.49
CA THR A 258 9.90 2.44 10.32
C THR A 258 10.65 1.42 9.50
N ASP A 259 11.83 1.04 9.97
CA ASP A 259 12.53 -0.17 9.52
C ASP A 259 13.10 -0.92 10.72
N THR A 260 13.32 -2.22 10.55
CA THR A 260 13.70 -3.12 11.64
C THR A 260 14.72 -4.15 11.18
N VAL A 261 15.80 -4.29 11.93
CA VAL A 261 16.82 -5.30 11.69
C VAL A 261 17.08 -6.10 12.96
N SER A 262 17.38 -7.41 12.81
CA SER A 262 17.67 -8.30 13.93
C SER A 262 18.97 -9.05 13.72
N GLN A 263 19.71 -9.27 14.81
CA GLN A 263 20.91 -10.10 14.83
C GLN A 263 20.89 -11.05 16.03
N THR A 264 21.46 -12.24 15.84
CA THR A 264 21.60 -13.22 16.91
C THR A 264 22.89 -13.00 17.68
N LEU A 265 22.79 -12.99 19.00
CA LEU A 265 23.90 -12.90 19.95
C LEU A 265 23.94 -14.16 20.80
N ILE A 266 25.13 -14.71 21.01
CA ILE A 266 25.34 -15.91 21.83
C ILE A 266 26.31 -15.60 22.96
N ILE A 267 25.82 -15.79 24.19
CA ILE A 267 26.65 -15.78 25.42
C ILE A 267 26.89 -17.23 25.84
N ASN A 268 28.09 -17.68 25.70
CA ASN A 268 28.48 -19.05 26.03
C ASN A 268 28.77 -19.24 27.52
N GLN A 269 28.80 -20.50 27.93
CA GLN A 269 29.41 -20.87 29.20
C GLN A 269 30.90 -20.58 29.15
N VAL A 270 31.49 -20.33 30.31
CA VAL A 270 32.95 -20.25 30.46
C VAL A 270 33.58 -21.60 30.14
N TYR A 271 34.65 -21.57 29.31
CA TYR A 271 35.41 -22.80 29.06
C TYR A 271 35.93 -23.37 30.36
N SER A 272 35.70 -24.67 30.59
CA SER A 272 36.24 -25.40 31.72
C SER A 272 36.48 -26.86 31.36
N ILE A 273 37.49 -27.44 31.92
CA ILE A 273 37.82 -28.85 31.77
C ILE A 273 38.03 -29.50 33.13
N PHE A 274 37.39 -30.63 33.35
CA PHE A 274 37.68 -31.53 34.46
C PHE A 274 38.14 -32.86 33.93
N ILE A 275 39.31 -33.34 34.41
CA ILE A 275 39.92 -34.59 33.99
C ILE A 275 39.98 -35.53 35.18
N PRO A 276 39.30 -36.69 35.15
CA PRO A 276 39.36 -37.67 36.23
C PRO A 276 40.79 -38.16 36.48
N SER A 277 41.13 -38.38 37.73
CA SER A 277 42.48 -38.92 38.11
C SER A 277 42.54 -40.48 38.06
N SER A 278 41.38 -41.14 38.00
CA SER A 278 41.32 -42.60 37.94
C SER A 278 39.98 -43.07 37.33
N PHE A 279 39.93 -44.25 36.82
CA PHE A 279 38.70 -44.91 36.35
C PHE A 279 38.78 -46.42 36.54
N THR A 280 37.61 -47.07 36.57
CA THR A 280 37.46 -48.50 36.98
C THR A 280 36.54 -49.23 36.00
N PRO A 281 37.04 -49.73 34.85
CA PRO A 281 36.22 -50.47 33.89
C PRO A 281 35.94 -51.90 34.41
N ASN A 282 34.91 -52.06 35.29
CA ASN A 282 34.55 -53.29 35.95
C ASN A 282 33.07 -53.69 35.66
N ASP A 283 32.42 -53.06 34.68
CA ASP A 283 31.05 -53.29 34.24
C ASP A 283 29.97 -52.99 35.31
N ASP A 284 30.23 -52.03 36.21
CA ASP A 284 29.26 -51.59 37.24
C ASP A 284 28.55 -50.29 36.90
N ASP A 285 28.67 -49.85 35.63
CA ASP A 285 28.10 -48.61 35.04
C ASP A 285 28.66 -47.31 35.69
N LYS A 286 29.81 -47.39 36.42
CA LYS A 286 30.46 -46.20 37.01
C LYS A 286 31.93 -46.15 36.68
N ASN A 287 32.34 -44.96 36.17
CA ASN A 287 33.74 -44.69 35.80
C ASN A 287 34.36 -45.74 34.86
N GLU A 288 33.53 -46.29 33.96
CA GLU A 288 33.92 -47.32 33.00
C GLU A 288 34.87 -46.81 31.92
N ILE A 289 34.84 -45.49 31.69
CA ILE A 289 35.55 -44.81 30.61
C ILE A 289 36.33 -43.64 31.21
N PHE A 290 37.59 -43.50 30.84
CA PHE A 290 38.38 -42.29 31.09
C PHE A 290 38.09 -41.26 30.00
N GLU A 291 37.36 -40.19 30.35
CA GLU A 291 37.10 -39.08 29.45
C GLU A 291 37.09 -37.76 30.22
N PRO A 292 37.49 -36.67 29.58
CA PRO A 292 37.37 -35.35 30.19
C PRO A 292 35.93 -34.88 30.16
N ILE A 293 35.51 -34.14 31.19
CA ILE A 293 34.25 -33.38 31.19
C ILE A 293 34.60 -31.95 30.78
N ILE A 294 34.12 -31.52 29.62
CA ILE A 294 34.51 -30.24 28.99
C ILE A 294 33.26 -29.44 28.76
N ASN A 295 33.28 -28.19 29.20
CA ASN A 295 32.22 -27.19 28.90
C ASN A 295 32.76 -26.21 27.86
N ALA A 296 31.91 -25.73 26.97
CA ALA A 296 32.19 -24.72 25.96
C ALA A 296 33.36 -25.07 25.05
N ALA A 297 33.44 -26.32 24.57
CA ALA A 297 34.41 -26.80 23.57
C ALA A 297 33.71 -27.26 22.30
N GLN A 298 34.40 -27.14 21.17
CA GLN A 298 34.00 -27.66 19.87
C GLN A 298 34.37 -29.12 19.70
N SER A 299 35.61 -29.45 20.07
CA SER A 299 36.13 -30.81 19.98
C SER A 299 37.35 -31.00 20.89
N TYR A 300 37.66 -32.25 21.19
CA TYR A 300 38.92 -32.60 21.80
C TYR A 300 39.56 -33.86 21.17
N THR A 301 40.88 -33.92 21.19
CA THR A 301 41.65 -35.10 20.83
C THR A 301 42.40 -35.57 22.06
N MET A 302 42.28 -36.87 22.41
CA MET A 302 42.94 -37.48 23.57
C MET A 302 43.90 -38.56 23.12
N LYS A 303 45.14 -38.54 23.68
CA LYS A 303 46.13 -39.56 23.52
C LYS A 303 46.52 -40.11 24.89
N ILE A 304 46.59 -41.43 25.00
CA ILE A 304 47.05 -42.13 26.21
C ILE A 304 48.38 -42.81 25.89
N TYR A 305 49.32 -42.69 26.80
CA TYR A 305 50.63 -43.20 26.67
C TYR A 305 50.94 -44.21 27.79
N ASP A 306 51.68 -45.26 27.46
CA ASP A 306 52.25 -46.14 28.45
C ASP A 306 53.46 -45.51 29.20
N ARG A 307 53.99 -46.18 30.19
CA ARG A 307 55.13 -45.71 30.99
C ARG A 307 56.41 -45.46 30.16
N TRP A 308 56.49 -45.97 28.94
CA TRP A 308 57.62 -45.88 28.02
C TRP A 308 57.44 -44.77 26.97
N GLY A 309 56.29 -44.10 27.02
CA GLY A 309 55.89 -43.03 26.08
C GLY A 309 55.28 -43.53 24.76
N GLY A 310 54.94 -44.83 24.68
CA GLY A 310 54.23 -45.39 23.53
C GLY A 310 52.75 -45.02 23.57
N ILE A 311 52.18 -44.56 22.45
CA ILE A 311 50.73 -44.26 22.31
C ILE A 311 49.96 -45.59 22.32
N ILE A 312 49.06 -45.77 23.28
CA ILE A 312 48.22 -46.96 23.40
C ILE A 312 46.75 -46.69 23.05
N TYR A 313 46.36 -45.42 23.01
CA TYR A 313 45.04 -44.96 22.58
C TYR A 313 45.13 -43.57 21.99
N GLU A 314 44.39 -43.34 20.94
CA GLU A 314 44.11 -42.02 20.36
C GLU A 314 42.64 -41.96 19.93
N GLY A 315 41.92 -40.94 20.34
CA GLY A 315 40.52 -40.75 20.02
C GLY A 315 40.15 -39.26 19.92
N GLU A 316 39.17 -38.95 19.05
CA GLU A 316 38.59 -37.63 18.90
C GLU A 316 37.16 -37.68 19.46
N ASN A 317 36.86 -36.81 20.42
CA ASN A 317 35.58 -36.76 21.14
C ASN A 317 35.16 -38.13 21.73
N GLN A 318 36.10 -38.93 22.12
CA GLN A 318 35.88 -40.28 22.67
C GLN A 318 36.79 -40.54 23.88
N GLY A 319 36.23 -41.18 24.88
CA GLY A 319 36.96 -41.64 26.05
C GLY A 319 37.67 -42.98 25.83
N TRP A 320 38.65 -43.29 26.70
CA TRP A 320 39.41 -44.53 26.70
C TRP A 320 38.83 -45.53 27.68
N ASP A 321 38.45 -46.73 27.21
CA ASP A 321 37.83 -47.78 28.01
C ASP A 321 38.83 -48.69 28.79
N GLY A 322 40.11 -48.53 28.56
CA GLY A 322 41.16 -49.27 29.27
C GLY A 322 41.13 -50.79 29.09
N LYS A 323 40.25 -51.38 28.27
CA LYS A 323 39.97 -52.83 28.22
C LYS A 323 41.22 -53.69 27.92
N ASN A 324 42.09 -53.19 27.05
CA ASN A 324 43.29 -53.92 26.59
C ASN A 324 44.56 -53.54 27.37
N ALA A 325 44.44 -52.74 28.43
CA ALA A 325 45.60 -52.32 29.24
C ALA A 325 45.55 -52.89 30.65
N PRO A 326 46.70 -53.28 31.27
CA PRO A 326 46.72 -53.74 32.67
C PRO A 326 46.45 -52.59 33.66
N SER A 327 45.98 -52.92 34.88
CA SER A 327 45.91 -51.94 35.96
C SER A 327 47.28 -51.24 36.13
N GLY A 328 47.23 -49.90 36.28
CA GLY A 328 48.48 -49.16 36.38
C GLY A 328 48.29 -47.67 36.11
N GLN A 329 49.38 -46.96 36.07
CA GLN A 329 49.43 -45.52 35.79
C GLN A 329 49.80 -45.27 34.34
N TYR A 330 49.01 -44.36 33.71
CA TYR A 330 49.14 -43.97 32.32
C TYR A 330 49.27 -42.45 32.24
N PHE A 331 49.86 -41.96 31.16
CA PHE A 331 49.94 -40.52 30.88
C PHE A 331 48.96 -40.16 29.79
N TYR A 332 48.39 -38.96 29.87
CA TYR A 332 47.51 -38.43 28.84
C TYR A 332 47.99 -37.09 28.28
N SER A 333 47.61 -36.81 27.05
CA SER A 333 47.64 -35.49 26.44
C SER A 333 46.28 -35.27 25.82
N ILE A 334 45.61 -34.23 26.23
CA ILE A 334 44.30 -33.81 25.72
C ILE A 334 44.47 -32.44 25.10
N GLU A 335 44.11 -32.32 23.81
CA GLU A 335 44.10 -31.07 23.05
C GLU A 335 42.62 -30.74 22.79
N VAL A 336 42.20 -29.56 23.24
CA VAL A 336 40.79 -29.08 23.14
C VAL A 336 40.78 -27.84 22.27
N ILE A 337 39.84 -27.79 21.35
CA ILE A 337 39.47 -26.57 20.64
C ILE A 337 38.27 -26.00 21.33
N ASP A 338 38.45 -24.85 21.98
CA ASP A 338 37.34 -24.15 22.65
C ASP A 338 36.38 -23.51 21.66
N TYR A 339 35.25 -22.91 22.14
CA TYR A 339 34.28 -22.25 21.30
C TYR A 339 34.83 -20.98 20.60
N LYS A 340 35.94 -20.39 21.08
CA LYS A 340 36.67 -19.28 20.46
C LYS A 340 37.71 -19.74 19.42
N ASN A 341 37.77 -21.04 19.10
CA ASN A 341 38.81 -21.67 18.27
C ASN A 341 40.23 -21.61 18.89
N LYS A 342 40.35 -21.43 20.20
CA LYS A 342 41.63 -21.47 20.90
C LYS A 342 41.99 -22.91 21.20
N LEU A 343 43.23 -23.27 20.96
CA LEU A 343 43.76 -24.57 21.33
C LEU A 343 44.25 -24.55 22.78
N GLU A 344 43.58 -25.33 23.63
CA GLU A 344 43.99 -25.61 25.00
C GLU A 344 44.62 -27.01 25.07
N LYS A 345 45.66 -27.17 25.86
CA LYS A 345 46.37 -28.45 25.99
C LYS A 345 46.61 -28.81 27.45
N GLU A 346 46.08 -30.00 27.83
CA GLU A 346 46.22 -30.57 29.14
C GLU A 346 47.06 -31.86 29.07
N VAL A 347 47.97 -32.02 30.00
CA VAL A 347 48.79 -33.22 30.14
C VAL A 347 48.81 -33.68 31.60
N GLY A 348 48.76 -34.95 31.82
CA GLY A 348 48.72 -35.48 33.19
C GLY A 348 48.78 -37.00 33.26
N GLN A 349 48.33 -37.52 34.40
CA GLN A 349 48.34 -38.95 34.69
C GLN A 349 46.94 -39.44 35.04
N VAL A 350 46.61 -40.64 34.65
CA VAL A 350 45.39 -41.34 35.01
C VAL A 350 45.73 -42.75 35.54
N THR A 351 45.02 -43.19 36.57
CA THR A 351 45.16 -44.53 37.12
C THR A 351 44.04 -45.43 36.67
N LEU A 352 44.37 -46.52 35.96
CA LEU A 352 43.43 -47.59 35.61
C LEU A 352 43.45 -48.63 36.72
N LEU A 353 42.26 -48.89 37.30
CA LEU A 353 42.02 -49.90 38.34
C LEU A 353 41.05 -50.95 37.77
N LYS A 354 41.44 -52.25 37.79
CA LYS A 354 40.59 -53.38 37.40
C LYS A 354 40.35 -54.28 38.58
#